data_dcd4bf42d11c08866562773a94901211
#
_entry.id   dcd4bf42d11c08866562773a94901211
#
_cell.length_a   1.000
_cell.length_b   1.000
_cell.length_c   1.000
_cell.angle_alpha   90.00
_cell.angle_beta   90.00
_cell.angle_gamma   90.00
#
_symmetry.space_group_name_H-M   'P 1'
#
loop_
_entity.id
_entity.type
_entity.pdbx_description
1 polymer ?
#
loop_
_entity_poly.entity_id
_entity_poly.type
_entity_poly.pdbx_seq_one_letter_code
_entity_poly.pdbx_strand_id
1 'polypeptide(L)'
;MEAGRLERQRSVGAYRTMDLAMFAAMVVVFETLLVNAATRWFPGQPYTVSVTPAVTAIVLMRWGPWAALHATLGGAAFCFASGANPGHYLVYVAGNLLGLAALTIRKRLTPEDIREKVSLSLLFGGAVCLLMQLGRAAISVMTGAPCAQALGFFTTDAITLLFTLVIVWIARRLDGIFEDQVHYLLRIHRQEKEEDFDES
;
A
#
# COMPACT_ATOMS: atom_id res chain seq x y z
N MET A 1 33.55 15.95 5.82
CA MET A 1 32.76 14.89 5.11
C MET A 1 31.69 14.25 6.00
N GLU A 2 31.94 13.98 7.28
CA GLU A 2 30.95 13.34 8.19
C GLU A 2 29.73 14.21 8.50
N ALA A 3 29.90 15.52 8.74
CA ALA A 3 28.81 16.44 9.02
C ALA A 3 27.76 16.49 7.87
N GLY A 4 28.21 16.62 6.64
CA GLY A 4 27.30 16.60 5.48
C GLY A 4 26.59 15.26 5.25
N ARG A 5 27.18 14.14 5.70
CA ARG A 5 26.57 12.82 5.67
C ARG A 5 25.45 12.69 6.70
N LEU A 6 25.66 13.26 7.90
CA LEU A 6 24.68 13.27 8.99
C LEU A 6 23.49 14.20 8.68
N GLU A 7 23.73 15.36 8.09
CA GLU A 7 22.66 16.25 7.63
C GLU A 7 21.81 15.61 6.54
N ARG A 8 22.41 14.95 5.57
CA ARG A 8 21.71 14.22 4.50
C ARG A 8 20.87 13.06 5.07
N GLN A 9 21.39 12.31 6.04
CA GLN A 9 20.61 11.24 6.68
C GLN A 9 19.43 11.77 7.49
N ARG A 10 19.60 12.92 8.16
CA ARG A 10 18.50 13.58 8.88
C ARG A 10 17.42 14.08 7.94
N SER A 11 17.77 14.66 6.79
CA SER A 11 16.79 15.13 5.80
C SER A 11 15.97 14.00 5.20
N VAL A 12 16.59 12.88 4.82
CA VAL A 12 15.90 11.68 4.31
C VAL A 12 14.99 11.06 5.37
N GLY A 13 15.43 11.03 6.64
CA GLY A 13 14.62 10.53 7.75
C GLY A 13 13.37 11.36 7.99
N ALA A 14 13.51 12.70 8.02
CA ALA A 14 12.39 13.61 8.17
C ALA A 14 11.40 13.52 7.00
N TYR A 15 11.90 13.47 5.78
CA TYR A 15 11.09 13.30 4.58
C TYR A 15 10.29 11.98 4.62
N ARG A 16 10.96 10.86 4.98
CA ARG A 16 10.29 9.57 5.13
C ARG A 16 9.16 9.62 6.15
N THR A 17 9.40 10.21 7.31
CA THR A 17 8.38 10.31 8.37
C THR A 17 7.17 11.10 7.90
N MET A 18 7.39 12.23 7.24
CA MET A 18 6.31 13.06 6.70
C MET A 18 5.53 12.34 5.59
N ASP A 19 6.22 11.69 4.68
CA ASP A 19 5.63 10.92 3.58
C ASP A 19 4.79 9.74 4.11
N LEU A 20 5.33 8.97 5.05
CA LEU A 20 4.59 7.88 5.71
C LEU A 20 3.37 8.39 6.48
N ALA A 21 3.48 9.52 7.20
CA ALA A 21 2.37 10.13 7.92
C ALA A 21 1.26 10.60 6.95
N MET A 22 1.63 11.19 5.83
CA MET A 22 0.68 11.61 4.79
C MET A 22 -0.09 10.42 4.22
N PHE A 23 0.61 9.34 3.83
CA PHE A 23 -0.05 8.14 3.34
C PHE A 23 -0.88 7.42 4.41
N ALA A 24 -0.46 7.47 5.69
CA ALA A 24 -1.23 6.92 6.80
C ALA A 24 -2.53 7.69 7.02
N ALA A 25 -2.49 9.02 7.02
CA ALA A 25 -3.69 9.85 7.08
C ALA A 25 -4.61 9.59 5.88
N MET A 26 -4.04 9.51 4.68
CA MET A 26 -4.78 9.26 3.45
C MET A 26 -5.48 7.90 3.48
N VAL A 27 -4.81 6.82 3.87
CA VAL A 27 -5.44 5.50 3.93
C VAL A 27 -6.58 5.46 4.95
N VAL A 28 -6.41 6.05 6.13
CA VAL A 28 -7.45 6.08 7.17
C VAL A 28 -8.67 6.87 6.70
N VAL A 29 -8.47 8.06 6.14
CA VAL A 29 -9.55 8.93 5.67
C VAL A 29 -10.30 8.28 4.51
N PHE A 30 -9.60 7.84 3.46
CA PHE A 30 -10.26 7.27 2.29
C PHE A 30 -10.91 5.93 2.58
N GLU A 31 -10.30 5.06 3.40
CA GLU A 31 -10.91 3.80 3.82
C GLU A 31 -12.22 4.05 4.55
N THR A 32 -12.20 4.97 5.53
CA THR A 32 -13.40 5.33 6.30
C THR A 32 -14.50 5.91 5.41
N LEU A 33 -14.14 6.80 4.47
CA LEU A 33 -15.10 7.39 3.54
C LEU A 33 -15.71 6.35 2.60
N LEU A 34 -14.90 5.45 2.04
CA LEU A 34 -15.35 4.40 1.13
C LEU A 34 -16.31 3.43 1.82
N VAL A 35 -15.96 2.95 3.02
CA VAL A 35 -16.82 2.04 3.79
C VAL A 35 -18.14 2.70 4.14
N ASN A 36 -18.12 3.96 4.63
CA ASN A 36 -19.34 4.69 4.96
C ASN A 36 -20.20 4.96 3.70
N ALA A 37 -19.58 5.31 2.58
CA ALA A 37 -20.29 5.52 1.32
C ALA A 37 -20.94 4.22 0.82
N ALA A 38 -20.19 3.12 0.83
CA ALA A 38 -20.69 1.81 0.44
C ALA A 38 -21.89 1.37 1.30
N THR A 39 -21.78 1.52 2.61
CA THR A 39 -22.84 1.15 3.55
C THR A 39 -24.10 1.98 3.38
N ARG A 40 -23.96 3.29 3.06
CA ARG A 40 -25.11 4.20 2.92
C ARG A 40 -25.81 4.08 1.58
N TRP A 41 -25.03 3.96 0.49
CA TRP A 41 -25.56 4.01 -0.86
C TRP A 41 -25.94 2.63 -1.41
N PHE A 42 -25.31 1.58 -0.89
CA PHE A 42 -25.50 0.21 -1.36
C PHE A 42 -25.67 -0.75 -0.16
N PRO A 43 -26.72 -0.56 0.67
CA PRO A 43 -26.95 -1.41 1.80
C PRO A 43 -27.25 -2.85 1.35
N GLY A 44 -26.57 -3.82 1.96
CA GLY A 44 -26.81 -5.24 1.66
C GLY A 44 -26.05 -5.82 0.45
N GLN A 45 -25.20 -5.04 -0.22
CA GLN A 45 -24.36 -5.62 -1.26
C GLN A 45 -23.24 -6.50 -0.67
N PRO A 46 -22.92 -7.62 -1.33
CA PRO A 46 -21.89 -8.55 -0.84
C PRO A 46 -20.45 -8.09 -1.12
N TYR A 47 -20.26 -7.02 -1.92
CA TYR A 47 -18.94 -6.56 -2.33
C TYR A 47 -18.39 -5.52 -1.39
N THR A 48 -17.08 -5.61 -1.16
CA THR A 48 -16.31 -4.62 -0.42
C THR A 48 -15.42 -3.81 -1.36
N VAL A 49 -15.20 -2.54 -1.04
CA VAL A 49 -14.25 -1.68 -1.73
C VAL A 49 -13.29 -1.12 -0.69
N SER A 50 -12.00 -1.30 -0.93
CA SER A 50 -10.93 -0.85 -0.03
C SER A 50 -9.82 -0.20 -0.83
N VAL A 51 -9.27 0.90 -0.32
CA VAL A 51 -8.08 1.56 -0.87
C VAL A 51 -6.79 1.02 -0.24
N THR A 52 -6.90 0.28 0.84
CA THR A 52 -5.78 -0.23 1.63
C THR A 52 -4.75 -1.00 0.80
N PRO A 53 -5.11 -1.95 -0.10
CA PRO A 53 -4.11 -2.67 -0.88
C PRO A 53 -3.35 -1.76 -1.86
N ALA A 54 -4.03 -0.78 -2.46
CA ALA A 54 -3.41 0.17 -3.39
C ALA A 54 -2.39 1.06 -2.67
N VAL A 55 -2.77 1.68 -1.55
CA VAL A 55 -1.86 2.51 -0.75
C VAL A 55 -0.69 1.67 -0.22
N THR A 56 -0.97 0.46 0.25
CA THR A 56 0.10 -0.45 0.71
C THR A 56 1.07 -0.79 -0.41
N ALA A 57 0.59 -1.05 -1.63
CA ALA A 57 1.45 -1.32 -2.78
C ALA A 57 2.35 -0.11 -3.12
N ILE A 58 1.78 1.11 -3.10
CA ILE A 58 2.53 2.34 -3.34
C ILE A 58 3.62 2.52 -2.27
N VAL A 59 3.26 2.44 -0.99
CA VAL A 59 4.23 2.62 0.11
C VAL A 59 5.28 1.50 0.12
N LEU A 60 4.92 0.29 -0.28
CA LEU A 60 5.84 -0.83 -0.39
C LEU A 60 6.89 -0.61 -1.49
N MET A 61 6.52 0.04 -2.59
CA MET A 61 7.47 0.52 -3.61
C MET A 61 8.36 1.64 -3.07
N ARG A 62 7.79 2.61 -2.34
CA ARG A 62 8.50 3.80 -1.83
C ARG A 62 9.47 3.47 -0.70
N TRP A 63 8.98 2.80 0.33
CA TRP A 63 9.67 2.63 1.61
C TRP A 63 9.80 1.16 2.07
N GLY A 64 9.42 0.21 1.23
CA GLY A 64 9.54 -1.22 1.53
C GLY A 64 8.76 -1.64 2.77
N PRO A 65 9.42 -2.24 3.79
CA PRO A 65 8.72 -2.82 4.95
C PRO A 65 7.86 -1.86 5.76
N TRP A 66 8.07 -0.55 5.63
CA TRP A 66 7.25 0.47 6.31
C TRP A 66 5.79 0.48 5.84
N ALA A 67 5.49 -0.18 4.73
CA ALA A 67 4.12 -0.43 4.29
C ALA A 67 3.29 -1.24 5.29
N ALA A 68 3.91 -1.96 6.23
CA ALA A 68 3.24 -2.66 7.33
C ALA A 68 2.31 -1.73 8.12
N LEU A 69 2.76 -0.50 8.40
CA LEU A 69 1.95 0.51 9.09
C LEU A 69 0.65 0.80 8.34
N HIS A 70 0.71 0.95 7.01
CA HIS A 70 -0.44 1.29 6.17
C HIS A 70 -1.40 0.11 6.01
N ALA A 71 -0.86 -1.11 5.87
CA ALA A 71 -1.64 -2.33 5.81
C ALA A 71 -2.46 -2.54 7.10
N THR A 72 -1.85 -2.31 8.27
CA THR A 72 -2.52 -2.45 9.57
C THR A 72 -3.52 -1.32 9.84
N LEU A 73 -3.13 -0.07 9.59
CA LEU A 73 -4.01 1.09 9.76
C LEU A 73 -5.23 1.02 8.84
N GLY A 74 -5.06 0.64 7.59
CA GLY A 74 -6.17 0.48 6.66
C GLY A 74 -7.13 -0.63 7.09
N GLY A 75 -6.61 -1.78 7.55
CA GLY A 75 -7.43 -2.85 8.12
C GLY A 75 -8.20 -2.41 9.36
N ALA A 76 -7.56 -1.66 10.25
CA ALA A 76 -8.20 -1.10 11.44
C ALA A 76 -9.28 -0.06 11.08
N ALA A 77 -8.99 0.84 10.14
CA ALA A 77 -9.95 1.85 9.67
C ALA A 77 -11.18 1.21 9.00
N PHE A 78 -10.98 0.17 8.18
CA PHE A 78 -12.06 -0.63 7.61
C PHE A 78 -12.96 -1.23 8.69
N CYS A 79 -12.37 -1.91 9.68
CA CYS A 79 -13.10 -2.53 10.77
C CYS A 79 -13.85 -1.49 11.61
N PHE A 80 -13.24 -0.36 11.90
CA PHE A 80 -13.86 0.73 12.64
C PHE A 80 -15.06 1.30 11.89
N ALA A 81 -14.89 1.63 10.62
CA ALA A 81 -15.95 2.24 9.80
C ALA A 81 -17.11 1.27 9.50
N SER A 82 -16.84 -0.04 9.42
CA SER A 82 -17.87 -1.08 9.21
C SER A 82 -18.57 -1.53 10.49
N GLY A 83 -18.15 -1.05 11.67
CA GLY A 83 -18.68 -1.51 12.97
C GLY A 83 -18.36 -2.97 13.26
N ALA A 84 -17.20 -3.46 12.78
CA ALA A 84 -16.81 -4.86 12.90
C ALA A 84 -16.57 -5.28 14.35
N ASN A 85 -16.81 -6.55 14.65
CA ASN A 85 -16.50 -7.12 15.96
C ASN A 85 -14.97 -7.29 16.17
N PRO A 86 -14.49 -7.46 17.42
CA PRO A 86 -13.06 -7.57 17.70
C PRO A 86 -12.31 -8.68 16.94
N GLY A 87 -12.98 -9.80 16.65
CA GLY A 87 -12.38 -10.89 15.88
C GLY A 87 -12.02 -10.48 14.44
N HIS A 88 -12.82 -9.62 13.81
CA HIS A 88 -12.53 -9.10 12.49
C HIS A 88 -11.30 -8.17 12.47
N TYR A 89 -11.04 -7.44 13.56
CA TYR A 89 -9.80 -6.66 13.66
C TYR A 89 -8.56 -7.55 13.54
N LEU A 90 -8.55 -8.71 14.19
CA LEU A 90 -7.45 -9.65 14.05
C LEU A 90 -7.29 -10.12 12.58
N VAL A 91 -8.41 -10.48 11.94
CA VAL A 91 -8.40 -10.93 10.54
C VAL A 91 -7.86 -9.86 9.60
N TYR A 92 -8.38 -8.63 9.69
CA TYR A 92 -8.00 -7.57 8.76
C TYR A 92 -6.62 -6.96 9.07
N VAL A 93 -6.31 -6.71 10.34
CA VAL A 93 -5.02 -6.10 10.73
C VAL A 93 -3.87 -7.07 10.52
N ALA A 94 -3.97 -8.29 11.06
CA ALA A 94 -2.90 -9.29 10.93
C ALA A 94 -2.87 -9.90 9.52
N GLY A 95 -4.02 -10.19 8.92
CA GLY A 95 -4.12 -10.77 7.59
C GLY A 95 -3.53 -9.87 6.50
N ASN A 96 -3.74 -8.55 6.60
CA ASN A 96 -3.17 -7.59 5.64
C ASN A 96 -1.65 -7.59 5.62
N LEU A 97 -0.99 -7.98 6.71
CA LEU A 97 0.48 -8.05 6.76
C LEU A 97 1.07 -9.07 5.77
N LEU A 98 0.30 -10.07 5.34
CA LEU A 98 0.78 -11.01 4.33
C LEU A 98 1.05 -10.31 2.98
N GLY A 99 0.42 -9.16 2.69
CA GLY A 99 0.73 -8.32 1.54
C GLY A 99 2.20 -7.91 1.44
N LEU A 100 2.90 -7.83 2.57
CA LEU A 100 4.34 -7.54 2.61
C LEU A 100 5.20 -8.63 1.96
N ALA A 101 4.68 -9.84 1.77
CA ALA A 101 5.39 -10.89 1.05
C ALA A 101 5.69 -10.49 -0.41
N ALA A 102 4.96 -9.51 -0.97
CA ALA A 102 5.27 -8.91 -2.28
C ALA A 102 6.65 -8.20 -2.31
N LEU A 103 7.29 -7.93 -1.16
CA LEU A 103 8.70 -7.51 -1.10
C LEU A 103 9.64 -8.51 -1.78
N THR A 104 9.28 -9.79 -1.84
CA THR A 104 10.06 -10.80 -2.55
C THR A 104 10.09 -10.53 -4.05
N ILE A 105 9.02 -9.98 -4.61
CA ILE A 105 8.95 -9.56 -6.02
C ILE A 105 9.90 -8.37 -6.23
N ARG A 106 9.82 -7.35 -5.36
CA ARG A 106 10.70 -6.17 -5.40
C ARG A 106 12.19 -6.52 -5.22
N LYS A 107 12.52 -7.62 -4.53
CA LYS A 107 13.90 -8.09 -4.38
C LYS A 107 14.43 -8.80 -5.63
N ARG A 108 13.54 -9.37 -6.45
CA ARG A 108 13.89 -10.09 -7.68
C ARG A 108 13.85 -9.21 -8.93
N LEU A 109 13.00 -8.20 -8.92
CA LEU A 109 12.82 -7.23 -9.99
C LEU A 109 13.21 -5.86 -9.46
N THR A 110 13.90 -5.06 -10.28
CA THR A 110 14.25 -3.71 -9.86
C THR A 110 13.00 -2.84 -9.72
N PRO A 111 12.97 -1.86 -8.80
CA PRO A 111 11.85 -0.93 -8.71
C PRO A 111 11.56 -0.20 -10.03
N GLU A 112 12.61 0.13 -10.80
CA GLU A 112 12.53 0.75 -12.11
C GLU A 112 11.80 -0.15 -13.12
N ASP A 113 12.16 -1.43 -13.21
CA ASP A 113 11.46 -2.40 -14.08
C ASP A 113 9.97 -2.52 -13.73
N ILE A 114 9.66 -2.55 -12.42
CA ILE A 114 8.27 -2.62 -11.95
C ILE A 114 7.50 -1.36 -12.36
N ARG A 115 8.11 -0.18 -12.27
CA ARG A 115 7.49 1.09 -12.64
C ARG A 115 7.31 1.21 -14.15
N GLU A 116 8.33 0.91 -14.94
CA GLU A 116 8.33 1.11 -16.39
C GLU A 116 7.37 0.17 -17.12
N LYS A 117 7.32 -1.10 -16.72
CA LYS A 117 6.49 -2.11 -17.38
C LYS A 117 5.10 -2.17 -16.76
N VAL A 118 4.06 -1.80 -17.53
CA VAL A 118 2.66 -1.82 -17.07
C VAL A 118 2.29 -3.17 -16.46
N SER A 119 2.65 -4.27 -17.13
CA SER A 119 2.34 -5.62 -16.66
C SER A 119 2.96 -5.93 -15.30
N LEU A 120 4.19 -5.48 -15.04
CA LEU A 120 4.87 -5.71 -13.77
C LEU A 120 4.28 -4.83 -12.65
N SER A 121 3.90 -3.57 -12.95
CA SER A 121 3.22 -2.71 -11.99
C SER A 121 1.88 -3.31 -11.56
N LEU A 122 1.08 -3.77 -12.53
CA LEU A 122 -0.21 -4.40 -12.25
C LEU A 122 -0.05 -5.75 -11.53
N LEU A 123 0.94 -6.55 -11.93
CA LEU A 123 1.27 -7.79 -11.23
C LEU A 123 1.65 -7.53 -9.78
N PHE A 124 2.46 -6.50 -9.53
CA PHE A 124 2.88 -6.12 -8.17
C PHE A 124 1.70 -5.67 -7.32
N GLY A 125 0.87 -4.73 -7.81
CA GLY A 125 -0.32 -4.26 -7.10
C GLY A 125 -1.34 -5.38 -6.87
N GLY A 126 -1.57 -6.21 -7.89
CA GLY A 126 -2.44 -7.39 -7.81
C GLY A 126 -1.93 -8.42 -6.80
N ALA A 127 -0.62 -8.68 -6.77
CA ALA A 127 0.00 -9.59 -5.81
C ALA A 127 -0.17 -9.09 -4.36
N VAL A 128 0.02 -7.78 -4.10
CA VAL A 128 -0.23 -7.19 -2.77
C VAL A 128 -1.68 -7.43 -2.34
N CYS A 129 -2.65 -7.12 -3.22
CA CYS A 129 -4.07 -7.32 -2.94
C CYS A 129 -4.41 -8.80 -2.67
N LEU A 130 -3.98 -9.70 -3.53
CA LEU A 130 -4.26 -11.15 -3.40
C LEU A 130 -3.59 -11.75 -2.16
N LEU A 131 -2.36 -11.33 -1.83
CA LEU A 131 -1.68 -11.77 -0.61
C LEU A 131 -2.40 -11.26 0.65
N MET A 132 -2.93 -10.05 0.66
CA MET A 132 -3.77 -9.57 1.76
C MET A 132 -5.04 -10.41 1.92
N GLN A 133 -5.74 -10.73 0.81
CA GLN A 133 -6.92 -11.59 0.84
C GLN A 133 -6.57 -12.99 1.36
N LEU A 134 -5.46 -13.55 0.90
CA LEU A 134 -4.96 -14.85 1.39
C LEU A 134 -4.65 -14.80 2.89
N GLY A 135 -4.04 -13.72 3.36
CA GLY A 135 -3.75 -13.52 4.78
C GLY A 135 -5.03 -13.45 5.62
N ARG A 136 -6.03 -12.67 5.18
CA ARG A 136 -7.34 -12.60 5.83
C ARG A 136 -8.02 -13.97 5.86
N ALA A 137 -8.03 -14.69 4.75
CA ALA A 137 -8.57 -16.03 4.66
C ALA A 137 -7.88 -17.00 5.63
N ALA A 138 -6.55 -16.99 5.68
CA ALA A 138 -5.77 -17.84 6.57
C ALA A 138 -6.07 -17.55 8.04
N ILE A 139 -6.03 -16.28 8.47
CA ILE A 139 -6.34 -15.88 9.85
C ILE A 139 -7.80 -16.22 10.20
N SER A 140 -8.73 -16.01 9.27
CA SER A 140 -10.15 -16.37 9.48
C SER A 140 -10.33 -17.87 9.75
N VAL A 141 -9.69 -18.74 8.98
CA VAL A 141 -9.72 -20.19 9.23
C VAL A 141 -9.06 -20.55 10.57
N MET A 142 -7.92 -19.95 10.89
CA MET A 142 -7.21 -20.17 12.16
C MET A 142 -8.05 -19.73 13.37
N THR A 143 -8.94 -18.76 13.20
CA THR A 143 -9.87 -18.29 14.23
C THR A 143 -11.21 -19.06 14.25
N GLY A 144 -11.32 -20.13 13.46
CA GLY A 144 -12.45 -21.07 13.49
C GLY A 144 -13.53 -20.83 12.44
N ALA A 145 -13.32 -19.93 11.48
CA ALA A 145 -14.28 -19.75 10.41
C ALA A 145 -14.24 -20.92 9.40
N PRO A 146 -15.37 -21.33 8.81
CA PRO A 146 -15.41 -22.34 7.78
C PRO A 146 -14.61 -21.91 6.53
N CYS A 147 -13.93 -22.86 5.86
CA CYS A 147 -13.18 -22.59 4.63
C CYS A 147 -14.03 -21.89 3.54
N ALA A 148 -15.30 -22.24 3.44
CA ALA A 148 -16.22 -21.59 2.50
C ALA A 148 -16.38 -20.09 2.77
N GLN A 149 -16.44 -19.67 4.02
CA GLN A 149 -16.49 -18.27 4.41
C GLN A 149 -15.15 -17.57 4.13
N ALA A 150 -14.02 -18.24 4.37
CA ALA A 150 -12.70 -17.71 4.07
C ALA A 150 -12.48 -17.46 2.58
N LEU A 151 -13.01 -18.32 1.71
CA LEU A 151 -13.01 -18.12 0.25
C LEU A 151 -13.82 -16.87 -0.16
N GLY A 152 -14.77 -16.45 0.66
CA GLY A 152 -15.53 -15.22 0.45
C GLY A 152 -14.65 -13.98 0.29
N PHE A 153 -13.48 -13.91 0.95
CA PHE A 153 -12.57 -12.76 0.80
C PHE A 153 -12.10 -12.55 -0.64
N PHE A 154 -11.99 -13.59 -1.45
CA PHE A 154 -11.58 -13.45 -2.85
C PHE A 154 -12.75 -13.00 -3.76
N THR A 155 -13.95 -13.42 -3.47
CA THR A 155 -15.14 -13.08 -4.28
C THR A 155 -15.71 -11.71 -3.92
N THR A 156 -15.79 -11.38 -2.64
CA THR A 156 -16.30 -10.08 -2.18
C THR A 156 -15.36 -8.92 -2.46
N ASP A 157 -14.04 -9.18 -2.48
CA ASP A 157 -13.01 -8.17 -2.71
C ASP A 157 -12.62 -8.01 -4.20
N ALA A 158 -13.36 -8.60 -5.15
CA ALA A 158 -13.04 -8.49 -6.58
C ALA A 158 -13.00 -7.03 -7.07
N ILE A 159 -13.91 -6.18 -6.56
CA ILE A 159 -13.94 -4.76 -6.87
C ILE A 159 -12.70 -4.06 -6.27
N THR A 160 -12.29 -4.43 -5.07
CA THR A 160 -11.06 -3.93 -4.44
C THR A 160 -9.83 -4.25 -5.28
N LEU A 161 -9.75 -5.45 -5.87
CA LEU A 161 -8.66 -5.81 -6.78
C LEU A 161 -8.64 -4.90 -8.01
N LEU A 162 -9.77 -4.74 -8.69
CA LEU A 162 -9.87 -3.84 -9.84
C LEU A 162 -9.47 -2.41 -9.49
N PHE A 163 -9.98 -1.90 -8.37
CA PHE A 163 -9.66 -0.57 -7.87
C PHE A 163 -8.18 -0.40 -7.56
N THR A 164 -7.55 -1.40 -6.94
CA THR A 164 -6.11 -1.45 -6.68
C THR A 164 -5.30 -1.37 -7.98
N LEU A 165 -5.68 -2.15 -9.01
CA LEU A 165 -5.00 -2.14 -10.30
C LEU A 165 -5.09 -0.78 -11.00
N VAL A 166 -6.27 -0.13 -10.95
CA VAL A 166 -6.47 1.20 -11.53
C VAL A 166 -5.61 2.25 -10.81
N ILE A 167 -5.61 2.26 -9.47
CA ILE A 167 -4.81 3.22 -8.69
C ILE A 167 -3.31 3.02 -8.95
N VAL A 168 -2.82 1.78 -8.94
CA VAL A 168 -1.42 1.48 -9.23
C VAL A 168 -1.05 1.88 -10.67
N TRP A 169 -1.96 1.65 -11.64
CA TRP A 169 -1.76 2.06 -13.02
C TRP A 169 -1.66 3.59 -13.18
N ILE A 170 -2.44 4.35 -12.42
CA ILE A 170 -2.33 5.82 -12.38
C ILE A 170 -1.04 6.23 -11.67
N ALA A 171 -0.78 5.69 -10.47
CA ALA A 171 0.35 6.06 -9.62
C ALA A 171 1.70 5.86 -10.32
N ARG A 172 1.86 4.80 -11.14
CA ARG A 172 3.09 4.55 -11.88
C ARG A 172 3.43 5.63 -12.92
N ARG A 173 2.43 6.39 -13.38
CA ARG A 173 2.60 7.47 -14.36
C ARG A 173 3.01 8.80 -13.72
N LEU A 174 2.80 8.91 -12.42
CA LEU A 174 3.14 10.11 -11.66
C LEU A 174 4.59 10.00 -11.19
N ASP A 175 5.38 11.02 -11.47
CA ASP A 175 6.79 11.04 -11.07
C ASP A 175 6.91 11.02 -9.54
N GLY A 176 7.88 10.23 -9.04
CA GLY A 176 8.13 10.09 -7.62
C GLY A 176 7.04 9.38 -6.79
N ILE A 177 5.88 9.01 -7.35
CA ILE A 177 4.80 8.36 -6.57
C ILE A 177 5.02 6.86 -6.46
N PHE A 178 5.27 6.15 -7.56
CA PHE A 178 5.46 4.69 -7.57
C PHE A 178 6.92 4.34 -7.83
N GLU A 179 7.82 4.80 -6.93
CA GLU A 179 9.28 4.72 -7.09
C GLU A 179 9.97 4.61 -5.73
N ASP A 180 11.13 3.97 -5.67
CA ASP A 180 11.95 3.95 -4.46
C ASP A 180 12.42 5.35 -4.10
N GLN A 181 12.05 5.83 -2.90
CA GLN A 181 12.27 7.23 -2.54
C GLN A 181 13.73 7.57 -2.27
N VAL A 182 14.54 6.60 -1.89
CA VAL A 182 15.98 6.86 -1.69
C VAL A 182 16.64 7.12 -3.05
N HIS A 183 16.31 6.31 -4.06
CA HIS A 183 16.81 6.50 -5.41
C HIS A 183 16.27 7.79 -6.05
N TYR A 184 14.98 8.09 -5.85
CA TYR A 184 14.35 9.32 -6.32
C TYR A 184 15.05 10.56 -5.78
N LEU A 185 15.24 10.66 -4.47
CA LEU A 185 15.91 11.79 -3.83
C LEU A 185 17.37 11.95 -4.31
N LEU A 186 18.09 10.84 -4.52
CA LEU A 186 19.44 10.90 -5.04
C LEU A 186 19.48 11.41 -6.50
N ARG A 187 18.48 11.05 -7.30
CA ARG A 187 18.34 11.52 -8.68
C ARG A 187 18.09 13.02 -8.74
N ILE A 188 17.12 13.53 -7.95
CA ILE A 188 16.80 14.96 -7.89
C ILE A 188 18.02 15.79 -7.45
N HIS A 189 18.71 15.38 -6.40
CA HIS A 189 19.91 16.08 -5.95
C HIS A 189 21.07 16.08 -6.94
N ARG A 190 21.14 15.11 -7.84
CA ARG A 190 22.12 15.10 -8.91
C ARG A 190 21.75 16.09 -10.02
N GLN A 191 20.48 16.14 -10.40
CA GLN A 191 19.97 17.08 -11.39
C GLN A 191 20.15 18.53 -10.94
N GLU A 192 19.78 18.87 -9.69
CA GLU A 192 20.00 20.20 -9.12
C GLU A 192 21.47 20.65 -9.18
N LYS A 193 22.41 19.72 -8.92
CA LYS A 193 23.84 20.04 -9.01
C LYS A 193 24.35 20.23 -10.43
N GLU A 194 23.80 19.50 -11.39
CA GLU A 194 24.16 19.65 -12.80
C GLU A 194 23.64 21.00 -13.32
N GLU A 195 22.42 21.41 -12.96
CA GLU A 195 21.84 22.72 -13.29
C GLU A 195 22.64 23.88 -12.68
N ASP A 196 23.03 23.82 -11.40
CA ASP A 196 23.87 24.83 -10.74
C ASP A 196 25.25 24.97 -11.39
N PHE A 197 25.76 23.91 -12.01
CA PHE A 197 27.06 23.91 -12.68
C PHE A 197 27.00 24.52 -14.09
N ASP A 198 25.88 24.36 -14.78
CA ASP A 198 25.67 24.91 -16.12
C ASP A 198 25.32 26.42 -16.09
N GLU A 199 24.81 26.93 -14.93
CA GLU A 199 24.52 28.35 -14.74
C GLU A 199 25.75 29.19 -14.23
N SER A 200 26.84 28.56 -13.84
CA SER A 200 28.06 29.21 -13.29
C SER A 200 29.16 29.37 -14.33
#